data_6ecff0a0d93d69cd7975eecbbbc3926d
#
_entry.id   6ecff0a0d93d69cd7975eecbbbc3926d
#
_cell.length_a   1.000
_cell.length_b   1.000
_cell.length_c   1.000
_cell.angle_alpha   90.00
_cell.angle_beta   90.00
_cell.angle_gamma   90.00
#
_symmetry.space_group_name_H-M   'P 1'
#
loop_
_entity.id
_entity.type
_entity.pdbx_description
1 polymer ?
#
loop_
_entity_poly.entity_id
_entity_poly.type
_entity_poly.pdbx_seq_one_letter_code
_entity_poly.pdbx_strand_id
1 'polypeptide(L)'
;MVTTTEGTHFAHLSPDCRHFADIHSTAVKPPQLDVYTTRGDLVARVEKNPCEALADYGLQKFRFLTIPAAKLQLESDDMPLQAKLLEPAGLQPGKKYPVIVYIYGGPLPGGFGLARNVLNYWRPVPE
;
A
#
# COMPACT_ATOMS: atom_id res chain seq x y z
N MET A 1 10.71 13.71 -7.72
CA MET A 1 10.04 12.91 -6.69
C MET A 1 10.82 13.12 -5.41
N VAL A 2 10.18 13.51 -4.31
CA VAL A 2 10.86 13.92 -3.07
C VAL A 2 11.03 12.74 -2.11
N THR A 3 10.13 11.75 -2.21
CA THR A 3 10.20 10.50 -1.44
C THR A 3 10.76 9.39 -2.33
N THR A 4 11.76 8.66 -1.84
CA THR A 4 12.50 7.63 -2.61
C THR A 4 12.31 6.22 -2.05
N THR A 5 11.75 6.08 -0.85
CA THR A 5 11.47 4.79 -0.23
C THR A 5 10.19 4.18 -0.77
N GLU A 6 10.15 2.85 -0.84
CA GLU A 6 8.94 2.11 -1.23
C GLU A 6 7.86 2.24 -0.15
N GLY A 7 6.61 2.46 -0.55
CA GLY A 7 5.47 2.52 0.35
C GLY A 7 4.45 3.61 -0.01
N THR A 8 3.56 3.85 0.94
CA THR A 8 2.58 4.94 0.86
C THR A 8 3.11 6.13 1.65
N HIS A 9 3.09 7.29 1.04
CA HIS A 9 3.57 8.54 1.59
C HIS A 9 2.47 9.61 1.60
N PHE A 10 2.36 10.30 2.74
CA PHE A 10 1.53 11.50 2.87
C PHE A 10 2.44 12.65 3.30
N ALA A 11 2.91 13.40 2.33
CA ALA A 11 3.84 14.49 2.55
C ALA A 11 3.09 15.82 2.77
N HIS A 12 3.44 16.51 3.84
CA HIS A 12 2.95 17.84 4.20
C HIS A 12 4.10 18.83 4.21
N LEU A 13 4.06 19.77 3.28
CA LEU A 13 5.10 20.78 3.12
C LEU A 13 5.01 21.85 4.21
N SER A 14 6.16 22.28 4.74
CA SER A 14 6.22 23.44 5.64
C SER A 14 5.90 24.74 4.90
N PRO A 15 5.41 25.79 5.60
CA PRO A 15 5.05 27.07 4.96
C PRO A 15 6.21 27.75 4.25
N ASP A 16 7.44 27.55 4.70
CA ASP A 16 8.67 28.08 4.09
C ASP A 16 9.22 27.22 2.96
N CYS A 17 8.55 26.11 2.63
CA CYS A 17 8.92 25.15 1.60
C CYS A 17 10.33 24.55 1.76
N ARG A 18 10.91 24.56 2.95
CA ARG A 18 12.26 24.02 3.19
C ARG A 18 12.24 22.60 3.73
N HIS A 19 11.11 22.20 4.34
CA HIS A 19 10.93 20.89 4.97
C HIS A 19 9.59 20.30 4.59
N PHE A 20 9.45 18.99 4.77
CA PHE A 20 8.15 18.33 4.74
C PHE A 20 8.09 17.25 5.81
N ALA A 21 6.89 17.09 6.38
CA ALA A 21 6.54 15.96 7.22
C ALA A 21 5.98 14.86 6.34
N ASP A 22 6.46 13.63 6.51
CA ASP A 22 6.04 12.47 5.74
C ASP A 22 5.48 11.40 6.66
N ILE A 23 4.22 11.06 6.47
CA ILE A 23 3.61 9.88 7.08
C ILE A 23 3.79 8.73 6.11
N HIS A 24 4.72 7.84 6.43
CA HIS A 24 5.11 6.73 5.57
C HIS A 24 4.71 5.38 6.16
N SER A 25 4.18 4.50 5.33
CA SER A 25 3.85 3.11 5.69
C SER A 25 4.13 2.14 4.54
N THR A 26 4.32 0.86 4.88
CA THR A 26 4.42 -0.22 3.89
C THR A 26 3.41 -1.32 4.19
N ALA A 27 3.34 -2.36 3.37
CA ALA A 27 2.46 -3.51 3.60
C ALA A 27 2.70 -4.24 4.95
N VAL A 28 3.90 -4.11 5.50
CA VAL A 28 4.32 -4.82 6.72
C VAL A 28 4.83 -3.88 7.82
N LYS A 29 4.75 -2.57 7.58
CA LYS A 29 5.24 -1.56 8.50
C LYS A 29 4.17 -0.50 8.73
N PRO A 30 3.74 -0.30 10.01
CA PRO A 30 2.79 0.73 10.37
C PRO A 30 3.22 2.14 9.95
N PRO A 31 2.29 3.09 9.90
CA PRO A 31 2.62 4.48 9.63
C PRO A 31 3.65 5.01 10.64
N GLN A 32 4.70 5.61 10.14
CA GLN A 32 5.70 6.37 10.89
C GLN A 32 5.69 7.82 10.42
N LEU A 33 6.16 8.74 11.25
CA LEU A 33 6.26 10.16 10.94
C LEU A 33 7.71 10.59 10.94
N ASP A 34 8.19 11.02 9.80
CA ASP A 34 9.52 11.55 9.59
C ASP A 34 9.46 13.00 9.06
N VAL A 35 10.48 13.78 9.35
CA VAL A 35 10.68 15.12 8.79
C VAL A 35 11.91 15.12 7.91
N TYR A 36 11.76 15.64 6.70
CA TYR A 36 12.83 15.74 5.72
C TYR A 36 13.03 17.17 5.26
N THR A 37 14.24 17.48 4.76
CA THR A 37 14.44 18.67 3.92
C THR A 37 13.77 18.45 2.57
N THR A 38 13.46 19.52 1.83
CA THR A 38 12.95 19.40 0.45
C THR A 38 13.98 18.83 -0.54
N ARG A 39 15.23 18.64 -0.12
CA ARG A 39 16.28 17.92 -0.87
C ARG A 39 16.22 16.41 -0.64
N GLY A 40 15.44 15.94 0.35
CA GLY A 40 15.28 14.53 0.69
C GLY A 40 16.14 14.05 1.86
N ASP A 41 16.87 14.95 2.54
CA ASP A 41 17.66 14.57 3.72
C ASP A 41 16.77 14.41 4.94
N LEU A 42 16.93 13.31 5.67
CA LEU A 42 16.20 13.07 6.94
C LEU A 42 16.69 14.05 8.00
N VAL A 43 15.78 14.87 8.52
CA VAL A 43 16.05 15.82 9.61
C VAL A 43 15.74 15.18 10.96
N ALA A 44 14.57 14.55 11.08
CA ALA A 44 14.14 13.94 12.32
C ALA A 44 13.18 12.77 12.07
N ARG A 45 13.29 11.74 12.89
CA ARG A 45 12.27 10.69 13.01
C ARG A 45 11.42 10.99 14.23
N VAL A 46 10.21 11.51 14.00
CA VAL A 46 9.32 11.98 15.06
C VAL A 46 8.63 10.82 15.74
N GLU A 47 8.10 9.88 14.93
CA GLU A 47 7.41 8.70 15.44
C GLU A 47 7.80 7.47 14.62
N LYS A 48 8.38 6.48 15.28
CA LYS A 48 8.81 5.21 14.65
C LYS A 48 7.68 4.19 14.57
N ASN A 49 6.71 4.31 15.46
CA ASN A 49 5.59 3.39 15.59
C ASN A 49 6.03 1.91 15.49
N PRO A 50 6.85 1.39 16.39
CA PRO A 50 7.49 0.08 16.25
C PRO A 50 6.52 -1.10 16.37
N CYS A 51 5.28 -0.89 16.81
CA CYS A 51 4.18 -1.85 16.99
C CYS A 51 4.66 -3.32 17.15
N GLU A 52 5.31 -3.62 18.28
CA GLU A 52 5.95 -4.93 18.55
C GLU A 52 4.95 -6.09 18.48
N ALA A 53 3.68 -5.83 18.82
CA ALA A 53 2.60 -6.80 18.72
C ALA A 53 2.39 -7.36 17.30
N LEU A 54 2.81 -6.66 16.25
CA LEU A 54 2.70 -7.17 14.88
C LEU A 54 3.55 -8.41 14.61
N ALA A 55 4.62 -8.62 15.37
CA ALA A 55 5.46 -9.81 15.24
C ALA A 55 4.67 -11.10 15.55
N ASP A 56 3.72 -11.03 16.49
CA ASP A 56 2.92 -12.17 16.93
C ASP A 56 1.89 -12.61 15.87
N TYR A 57 1.53 -11.72 14.95
CA TYR A 57 0.55 -12.01 13.91
C TYR A 57 1.12 -12.69 12.67
N GLY A 58 2.43 -12.84 12.57
CA GLY A 58 3.08 -13.50 11.44
C GLY A 58 2.66 -12.92 10.08
N LEU A 59 2.54 -11.58 9.98
CA LEU A 59 2.05 -10.90 8.79
C LEU A 59 2.79 -11.34 7.54
N GLN A 60 2.05 -11.82 6.56
CA GLN A 60 2.58 -12.19 5.26
C GLN A 60 2.73 -10.95 4.37
N LYS A 61 3.74 -10.96 3.51
CA LYS A 61 3.93 -9.90 2.52
C LYS A 61 2.88 -10.04 1.42
N PHE A 62 2.31 -8.92 1.02
CA PHE A 62 1.46 -8.87 -0.15
C PHE A 62 2.28 -9.03 -1.43
N ARG A 63 1.71 -9.75 -2.39
CA ARG A 63 2.23 -9.84 -3.74
C ARG A 63 1.34 -9.03 -4.68
N PHE A 64 1.93 -8.10 -5.42
CA PHE A 64 1.21 -7.36 -6.45
C PHE A 64 1.18 -8.17 -7.74
N LEU A 65 0.03 -8.21 -8.37
CA LEU A 65 -0.22 -8.92 -9.62
C LEU A 65 -0.77 -7.96 -10.66
N THR A 66 -0.31 -8.12 -11.88
CA THR A 66 -0.90 -7.46 -13.04
C THR A 66 -1.64 -8.51 -13.85
N ILE A 67 -2.95 -8.35 -13.98
CA ILE A 67 -3.82 -9.27 -14.72
C ILE A 67 -4.10 -8.63 -16.09
N PRO A 68 -3.65 -9.24 -17.20
CA PRO A 68 -3.91 -8.71 -18.53
C PRO A 68 -5.42 -8.64 -18.82
N ALA A 69 -5.89 -7.52 -19.34
CA ALA A 69 -7.31 -7.31 -19.67
C ALA A 69 -7.82 -8.32 -20.71
N ALA A 70 -7.00 -8.71 -21.66
CA ALA A 70 -7.31 -9.70 -22.68
C ALA A 70 -7.73 -11.07 -22.10
N LYS A 71 -7.26 -11.45 -20.92
CA LYS A 71 -7.70 -12.68 -20.24
C LYS A 71 -9.11 -12.59 -19.65
N LEU A 72 -9.67 -11.40 -19.57
CA LEU A 72 -10.95 -11.11 -18.92
C LEU A 72 -12.06 -10.84 -19.94
N GLN A 73 -11.78 -10.93 -21.25
CA GLN A 73 -12.72 -10.64 -22.34
C GLN A 73 -13.37 -9.25 -22.22
N LEU A 74 -12.63 -8.28 -21.69
CA LEU A 74 -13.07 -6.89 -21.59
C LEU A 74 -12.95 -6.23 -22.96
N GLU A 75 -13.92 -5.39 -23.32
CA GLU A 75 -13.95 -4.65 -24.58
C GLU A 75 -12.78 -3.68 -24.79
N SER A 76 -12.04 -3.36 -23.71
CA SER A 76 -10.86 -2.50 -23.73
C SER A 76 -9.62 -3.31 -23.40
N ASP A 77 -8.82 -3.65 -24.38
CA ASP A 77 -7.62 -4.48 -24.26
C ASP A 77 -6.43 -3.76 -23.60
N ASP A 78 -6.51 -2.45 -23.35
CA ASP A 78 -5.35 -1.63 -23.05
C ASP A 78 -5.08 -1.39 -21.57
N MET A 79 -5.98 -1.75 -20.66
CA MET A 79 -5.79 -1.49 -19.22
C MET A 79 -5.66 -2.78 -18.41
N PRO A 80 -4.43 -3.17 -18.02
CA PRO A 80 -4.24 -4.30 -17.13
C PRO A 80 -4.81 -3.99 -15.73
N LEU A 81 -5.47 -4.98 -15.12
CA LEU A 81 -5.95 -4.85 -13.76
C LEU A 81 -4.81 -5.07 -12.77
N GLN A 82 -4.75 -4.21 -11.77
CA GLN A 82 -3.84 -4.38 -10.65
C GLN A 82 -4.55 -5.12 -9.51
N ALA A 83 -3.91 -6.14 -8.98
CA ALA A 83 -4.42 -6.89 -7.84
C ALA A 83 -3.36 -7.02 -6.75
N LYS A 84 -3.83 -7.17 -5.52
CA LYS A 84 -3.01 -7.44 -4.34
C LYS A 84 -3.41 -8.80 -3.78
N LEU A 85 -2.47 -9.73 -3.72
CA LEU A 85 -2.67 -11.08 -3.19
C LEU A 85 -1.98 -11.22 -1.84
N LEU A 86 -2.73 -11.69 -0.85
CA LEU A 86 -2.20 -12.15 0.43
C LEU A 86 -2.30 -13.67 0.46
N GLU A 87 -1.17 -14.34 0.54
CA GLU A 87 -1.10 -15.79 0.62
C GLU A 87 -1.11 -16.24 2.09
N PRO A 88 -1.71 -17.39 2.43
CA PRO A 88 -1.66 -17.91 3.79
C PRO A 88 -0.24 -18.27 4.22
N ALA A 89 0.05 -18.16 5.51
CA ALA A 89 1.30 -18.65 6.06
C ALA A 89 1.42 -20.17 5.81
N GLY A 90 2.59 -20.61 5.34
CA GLY A 90 2.83 -22.03 5.12
C GLY A 90 2.08 -22.63 3.92
N LEU A 91 1.89 -21.84 2.86
CA LEU A 91 1.31 -22.32 1.60
C LEU A 91 2.02 -23.59 1.11
N GLN A 92 1.25 -24.66 0.91
CA GLN A 92 1.77 -25.95 0.45
C GLN A 92 1.51 -26.14 -1.05
N PRO A 93 2.52 -26.48 -1.85
CA PRO A 93 2.33 -26.77 -3.27
C PRO A 93 1.30 -27.87 -3.50
N GLY A 94 0.42 -27.69 -4.48
CA GLY A 94 -0.62 -28.67 -4.83
C GLY A 94 -1.84 -28.70 -3.94
N LYS A 95 -1.84 -28.01 -2.80
CA LYS A 95 -3.02 -27.90 -1.92
C LYS A 95 -3.93 -26.78 -2.40
N LYS A 96 -5.23 -27.04 -2.41
CA LYS A 96 -6.25 -26.03 -2.72
C LYS A 96 -6.65 -25.31 -1.44
N TYR A 97 -6.76 -23.98 -1.52
CA TYR A 97 -7.18 -23.10 -0.43
C TYR A 97 -8.43 -22.33 -0.83
N PRO A 98 -9.33 -22.01 0.12
CA PRO A 98 -10.41 -21.09 -0.15
C PRO A 98 -9.85 -19.70 -0.49
N VAL A 99 -10.48 -19.00 -1.41
CA VAL A 99 -10.07 -17.66 -1.84
C VAL A 99 -11.18 -16.67 -1.49
N ILE A 100 -10.81 -15.59 -0.80
CA ILE A 100 -11.68 -14.45 -0.57
C ILE A 100 -11.28 -13.36 -1.58
N VAL A 101 -12.22 -12.96 -2.43
CA VAL A 101 -11.99 -11.88 -3.40
C VAL A 101 -12.71 -10.64 -2.91
N TYR A 102 -11.95 -9.57 -2.68
CA TYR A 102 -12.49 -8.25 -2.34
C TYR A 102 -12.36 -7.33 -3.54
N ILE A 103 -13.48 -6.81 -4.02
CA ILE A 103 -13.55 -5.92 -5.17
C ILE A 103 -14.32 -4.67 -4.78
N TYR A 104 -13.75 -3.52 -5.09
CA TYR A 104 -14.47 -2.26 -5.08
C TYR A 104 -14.79 -1.88 -6.53
N GLY A 105 -16.01 -2.17 -6.96
CA GLY A 105 -16.41 -2.16 -8.38
C GLY A 105 -16.96 -0.81 -8.90
N GLY A 106 -16.59 0.34 -8.36
CA GLY A 106 -17.11 1.60 -8.82
C GLY A 106 -16.09 2.74 -8.87
N PRO A 107 -16.31 3.75 -9.74
CA PRO A 107 -15.54 4.97 -9.68
C PRO A 107 -15.90 5.73 -8.40
N LEU A 108 -14.90 6.00 -7.54
CA LEU A 108 -15.10 6.98 -6.48
C LEU A 108 -15.17 8.37 -7.09
N PRO A 109 -15.99 9.29 -6.55
CA PRO A 109 -15.88 10.71 -6.84
C PRO A 109 -14.43 11.15 -6.60
N GLY A 110 -13.72 11.53 -7.68
CA GLY A 110 -12.29 11.85 -7.62
C GLY A 110 -11.36 10.88 -8.34
N GLY A 111 -11.87 9.83 -9.01
CA GLY A 111 -11.10 9.03 -10.00
C GLY A 111 -10.01 8.09 -9.49
N PHE A 112 -9.80 7.94 -8.17
CA PHE A 112 -8.67 7.20 -7.61
C PHE A 112 -9.05 5.92 -6.83
N GLY A 113 -10.26 5.40 -6.99
CA GLY A 113 -10.81 4.35 -6.13
C GLY A 113 -9.98 3.07 -6.06
N LEU A 114 -9.56 2.53 -7.19
CA LEU A 114 -8.85 1.25 -7.25
C LEU A 114 -7.39 1.38 -6.81
N ALA A 115 -6.68 2.40 -7.27
CA ALA A 115 -5.30 2.63 -6.89
C ALA A 115 -5.16 2.83 -5.38
N ARG A 116 -6.11 3.55 -4.78
CA ARG A 116 -6.10 3.82 -3.34
C ARG A 116 -6.34 2.57 -2.49
N ASN A 117 -7.23 1.69 -2.91
CA ASN A 117 -7.51 0.45 -2.18
C ASN A 117 -6.40 -0.59 -2.33
N VAL A 118 -5.77 -0.67 -3.48
CA VAL A 118 -4.64 -1.58 -3.70
C VAL A 118 -3.38 -1.07 -2.99
N LEU A 119 -3.17 0.24 -2.96
CA LEU A 119 -1.99 0.87 -2.36
C LEU A 119 -2.16 1.21 -0.87
N ASN A 120 -3.38 1.18 -0.32
CA ASN A 120 -3.62 1.54 1.06
C ASN A 120 -3.34 0.35 1.99
N TYR A 121 -2.14 0.27 2.49
CA TYR A 121 -1.64 -0.87 3.26
C TYR A 121 -2.25 -1.01 4.65
N TRP A 122 -2.65 0.10 5.26
CA TRP A 122 -3.10 0.16 6.65
C TRP A 122 -4.47 0.81 6.76
N ARG A 123 -5.46 0.24 6.11
CA ARG A 123 -6.83 0.60 6.39
C ARG A 123 -7.40 -0.47 7.31
N PRO A 124 -7.90 -0.11 8.51
CA PRO A 124 -8.67 -1.06 9.30
C PRO A 124 -9.83 -1.54 8.44
N VAL A 125 -10.04 -2.85 8.41
CA VAL A 125 -11.26 -3.41 7.84
C VAL A 125 -12.38 -2.90 8.71
N PRO A 126 -13.43 -2.22 8.18
CA PRO A 126 -14.60 -1.87 8.99
C PRO A 126 -15.20 -3.17 9.54
N GLU A 127 -15.46 -3.17 10.83
CA GLU A 127 -16.25 -4.23 11.48
C GLU A 127 -17.65 -4.32 10.88
#